data_9ea20e89a231ff95f44e8cc3e842fc01
#
_entry.id   9ea20e89a231ff95f44e8cc3e842fc01
#
_cell.length_a   1.000
_cell.length_b   1.000
_cell.length_c   1.000
_cell.angle_alpha   90.00
_cell.angle_beta   90.00
_cell.angle_gamma   90.00
#
_symmetry.space_group_name_H-M   'P 1'
#
loop_
_entity.id
_entity.type
_entity.pdbx_description
1 polymer ?
#
loop_
_entity_poly.entity_id
_entity_poly.type
_entity_poly.pdbx_seq_one_letter_code
_entity_poly.pdbx_strand_id
1 'polypeptide(L)'
;MNHGAVNVQSFLNEHPFSPFQWIIFALCFLIVLLDGFDTAAIGYIAPSLISEWGVTRPALAPVLSAALFGLAAGALAAGPLADRLGRRLVLIGAVLVFGAACLCSAFAGDLDHLVIWRFVTGLGLGAAMPNAVTLMSEYCPDARRATLTNMMFCGFPLGAAFGGFLAAWMIPQFGWRSVLVLGGVVPLLLTVLMIALLPESVRYMVARGQPSERVRAVLGRISRAAAEARAFTMTEAAPVAGEARSGVGLVLSGAYVVGSAMLWLAYFMGLVIFYALINWMPILFKDAGMDARTAALIAALFPLGGVGAIFLGWLMDRANGNLVIAAGYALTALAIWAIGLVSGVLGLLVLFVFVGGTLMNTAQSSMPALAAAFYPTQGRATGVGWMLGLGRFGGIAGSFLVAELSRRQLSFGAIFAIVAVPGLIAAAALVIKQLAHPEDRAARAAAGGEALGH
;
A
#
# COMPACT_ATOMS: atom_id res chain seq x y z
N MET A 1 -9.31 -42.57 11.77
CA MET A 1 -10.08 -41.41 11.26
C MET A 1 -10.38 -40.55 12.48
N ASN A 2 -9.78 -39.35 12.58
CA ASN A 2 -9.99 -38.45 13.73
C ASN A 2 -11.38 -37.79 13.61
N HIS A 3 -12.41 -38.49 14.06
CA HIS A 3 -13.77 -37.94 14.12
C HIS A 3 -13.83 -36.82 15.17
N GLY A 4 -13.76 -35.56 14.73
CA GLY A 4 -13.95 -34.39 15.60
C GLY A 4 -12.97 -33.23 15.43
N ALA A 5 -11.92 -33.37 14.62
CA ALA A 5 -11.00 -32.27 14.32
C ALA A 5 -11.43 -31.54 13.03
N VAL A 6 -11.70 -30.25 13.11
CA VAL A 6 -12.11 -29.41 11.99
C VAL A 6 -10.92 -28.61 11.49
N ASN A 7 -10.64 -28.67 10.19
CA ASN A 7 -9.64 -27.80 9.56
C ASN A 7 -10.19 -26.38 9.45
N VAL A 8 -9.46 -25.42 9.98
CA VAL A 8 -9.88 -24.02 10.02
C VAL A 8 -10.12 -23.44 8.63
N GLN A 9 -9.25 -23.75 7.66
CA GLN A 9 -9.41 -23.21 6.31
C GLN A 9 -10.60 -23.85 5.56
N SER A 10 -10.77 -25.17 5.70
CA SER A 10 -11.93 -25.85 5.12
C SER A 10 -13.23 -25.29 5.71
N PHE A 11 -13.25 -25.06 7.04
CA PHE A 11 -14.40 -24.43 7.69
C PHE A 11 -14.74 -23.06 7.09
N LEU A 12 -13.73 -22.21 6.85
CA LEU A 12 -13.94 -20.88 6.22
C LEU A 12 -14.42 -20.99 4.79
N ASN A 13 -13.96 -22.01 4.03
CA ASN A 13 -14.32 -22.22 2.63
C ASN A 13 -15.76 -22.75 2.48
N GLU A 14 -16.24 -23.54 3.42
CA GLU A 14 -17.56 -24.18 3.39
C GLU A 14 -18.70 -23.25 3.84
N HIS A 15 -18.38 -22.14 4.52
CA HIS A 15 -19.38 -21.25 5.07
C HIS A 15 -19.46 -19.90 4.32
N PRO A 16 -20.65 -19.30 4.19
CA PRO A 16 -20.80 -17.99 3.59
C PRO A 16 -20.07 -16.93 4.42
N PHE A 17 -19.60 -15.88 3.75
CA PHE A 17 -18.90 -14.77 4.39
C PHE A 17 -19.84 -14.04 5.37
N SER A 18 -19.55 -14.15 6.66
CA SER A 18 -20.44 -13.72 7.74
C SER A 18 -20.35 -12.22 8.03
N PRO A 19 -21.35 -11.61 8.70
CA PRO A 19 -21.28 -10.23 9.17
C PRO A 19 -20.05 -9.96 10.06
N PHE A 20 -19.61 -10.96 10.82
CA PHE A 20 -18.42 -10.85 11.65
C PHE A 20 -17.14 -10.68 10.81
N GLN A 21 -17.01 -11.40 9.72
CA GLN A 21 -15.88 -11.25 8.79
C GLN A 21 -15.93 -9.91 8.06
N TRP A 22 -17.13 -9.36 7.79
CA TRP A 22 -17.28 -8.01 7.25
C TRP A 22 -16.85 -6.93 8.25
N ILE A 23 -17.02 -7.13 9.56
CA ILE A 23 -16.48 -6.23 10.59
C ILE A 23 -14.94 -6.25 10.56
N ILE A 24 -14.33 -7.44 10.48
CA ILE A 24 -12.86 -7.55 10.36
C ILE A 24 -12.38 -6.84 9.10
N PHE A 25 -13.04 -7.06 7.96
CA PHE A 25 -12.73 -6.38 6.71
C PHE A 25 -12.82 -4.86 6.86
N ALA A 26 -13.90 -4.34 7.43
CA ALA A 26 -14.09 -2.90 7.63
C ALA A 26 -13.00 -2.28 8.51
N LEU A 27 -12.61 -2.96 9.62
CA LEU A 27 -11.53 -2.49 10.47
C LEU A 27 -10.18 -2.47 9.72
N CYS A 28 -9.86 -3.52 8.98
CA CYS A 28 -8.63 -3.58 8.18
C CYS A 28 -8.65 -2.54 7.04
N PHE A 29 -9.79 -2.36 6.38
CA PHE A 29 -9.98 -1.34 5.35
C PHE A 29 -9.77 0.08 5.91
N LEU A 30 -10.33 0.37 7.09
CA LEU A 30 -10.15 1.67 7.75
C LEU A 30 -8.69 1.93 8.13
N ILE A 31 -7.93 0.91 8.55
CA ILE A 31 -6.49 1.04 8.81
C ILE A 31 -5.77 1.47 7.52
N VAL A 32 -6.05 0.81 6.40
CA VAL A 32 -5.44 1.11 5.09
C VAL A 32 -5.85 2.49 4.59
N LEU A 33 -7.11 2.88 4.81
CA LEU A 33 -7.62 4.21 4.46
C LEU A 33 -6.90 5.30 5.26
N LEU A 34 -6.71 5.09 6.57
CA LEU A 34 -6.00 6.04 7.43
C LEU A 34 -4.49 6.11 7.12
N ASP A 35 -3.88 5.01 6.68
CA ASP A 35 -2.50 5.01 6.15
C ASP A 35 -2.38 5.89 4.90
N GLY A 36 -3.31 5.76 3.95
CA GLY A 36 -3.37 6.63 2.78
C GLY A 36 -3.59 8.09 3.12
N PHE A 37 -4.50 8.38 4.06
CA PHE A 37 -4.73 9.73 4.56
C PHE A 37 -3.46 10.35 5.15
N ASP A 38 -2.80 9.66 6.09
CA ASP A 38 -1.62 10.18 6.77
C ASP A 38 -0.44 10.35 5.82
N THR A 39 -0.24 9.39 4.91
CA THR A 39 0.82 9.46 3.89
C THR A 39 0.71 10.73 3.04
N ALA A 40 -0.50 11.12 2.65
CA ALA A 40 -0.73 12.28 1.81
C ALA A 40 -0.85 13.59 2.61
N ALA A 41 -1.29 13.54 3.86
CA ALA A 41 -1.56 14.69 4.71
C ALA A 41 -0.36 15.64 4.80
N ILE A 42 0.86 15.10 4.93
CA ILE A 42 2.07 15.90 5.05
C ILE A 42 2.33 16.75 3.80
N GLY A 43 2.06 16.23 2.61
CA GLY A 43 2.15 16.98 1.36
C GLY A 43 1.13 18.14 1.30
N TYR A 44 -0.09 17.91 1.77
CA TYR A 44 -1.14 18.94 1.77
C TYR A 44 -0.89 20.07 2.77
N ILE A 45 -0.30 19.77 3.94
CA ILE A 45 0.04 20.79 4.95
C ILE A 45 1.36 21.51 4.65
N ALA A 46 2.22 20.95 3.83
CA ALA A 46 3.57 21.46 3.56
C ALA A 46 3.59 22.93 3.09
N PRO A 47 2.69 23.41 2.20
CA PRO A 47 2.63 24.84 1.84
C PRO A 47 2.36 25.77 3.02
N SER A 48 1.57 25.30 4.00
CA SER A 48 1.26 26.06 5.22
C SER A 48 2.46 26.09 6.18
N LEU A 49 3.20 24.97 6.30
CA LEU A 49 4.45 24.93 7.08
C LEU A 49 5.51 25.90 6.56
N ILE A 50 5.69 25.96 5.22
CA ILE A 50 6.60 26.92 4.58
C ILE A 50 6.21 28.36 4.96
N SER A 51 4.90 28.67 4.87
CA SER A 51 4.38 30.00 5.11
C SER A 51 4.45 30.39 6.59
N GLU A 52 4.16 29.49 7.53
CA GLU A 52 4.09 29.79 8.97
C GLU A 52 5.48 29.79 9.63
N TRP A 53 6.33 28.82 9.25
CA TRP A 53 7.65 28.67 9.87
C TRP A 53 8.79 29.31 9.09
N GLY A 54 8.51 29.88 7.91
CA GLY A 54 9.51 30.54 7.08
C GLY A 54 10.64 29.62 6.58
N VAL A 55 10.37 28.32 6.52
CA VAL A 55 11.36 27.30 6.14
C VAL A 55 11.49 27.18 4.63
N THR A 56 12.67 26.78 4.17
CA THR A 56 12.90 26.53 2.75
C THR A 56 12.31 25.20 2.31
N ARG A 57 11.94 25.08 1.03
CA ARG A 57 11.41 23.82 0.46
C ARG A 57 12.31 22.61 0.69
N PRO A 58 13.65 22.69 0.46
CA PRO A 58 14.54 21.56 0.72
C PRO A 58 14.56 21.11 2.19
N ALA A 59 14.32 22.02 3.13
CA ALA A 59 14.26 21.69 4.56
C ALA A 59 13.07 20.80 4.94
N LEU A 60 12.06 20.71 4.06
CA LEU A 60 10.93 19.80 4.27
C LEU A 60 11.22 18.34 3.87
N ALA A 61 12.27 18.06 3.10
CA ALA A 61 12.55 16.72 2.63
C ALA A 61 12.68 15.67 3.77
N PRO A 62 13.37 15.95 4.90
CA PRO A 62 13.37 15.05 6.05
C PRO A 62 11.97 14.80 6.62
N VAL A 63 11.12 15.83 6.73
CA VAL A 63 9.75 15.70 7.23
C VAL A 63 8.90 14.81 6.31
N LEU A 64 8.99 15.06 4.98
CA LEU A 64 8.23 14.31 3.96
C LEU A 64 8.67 12.84 3.86
N SER A 65 9.92 12.53 4.20
CA SER A 65 10.47 11.17 4.12
C SER A 65 10.57 10.44 5.46
N ALA A 66 10.50 11.14 6.59
CA ALA A 66 10.67 10.54 7.92
C ALA A 66 9.70 9.37 8.17
N ALA A 67 8.43 9.54 7.80
CA ALA A 67 7.43 8.49 7.93
C ALA A 67 7.76 7.25 7.07
N LEU A 68 8.39 7.42 5.91
CA LEU A 68 8.80 6.30 5.04
C LEU A 68 9.92 5.48 5.67
N PHE A 69 10.89 6.12 6.32
CA PHE A 69 11.92 5.43 7.10
C PHE A 69 11.32 4.67 8.27
N GLY A 70 10.41 5.33 9.02
CA GLY A 70 9.66 4.68 10.10
C GLY A 70 8.86 3.48 9.61
N LEU A 71 8.19 3.62 8.47
CA LEU A 71 7.37 2.58 7.85
C LEU A 71 8.22 1.36 7.44
N ALA A 72 9.42 1.57 6.91
CA ALA A 72 10.34 0.49 6.59
C ALA A 72 10.79 -0.25 7.86
N ALA A 73 11.18 0.48 8.91
CA ALA A 73 11.59 -0.10 10.19
C ALA A 73 10.43 -0.84 10.89
N GLY A 74 9.24 -0.25 10.91
CA GLY A 74 8.03 -0.85 11.48
C GLY A 74 7.62 -2.15 10.78
N ALA A 75 7.68 -2.18 9.45
CA ALA A 75 7.37 -3.39 8.67
C ALA A 75 8.34 -4.54 8.95
N LEU A 76 9.63 -4.24 9.14
CA LEU A 76 10.64 -5.24 9.50
C LEU A 76 10.40 -5.83 10.90
N ALA A 77 9.96 -5.00 11.84
CA ALA A 77 9.67 -5.44 13.22
C ALA A 77 8.34 -6.19 13.33
N ALA A 78 7.38 -5.89 12.46
CA ALA A 78 5.99 -6.34 12.56
C ALA A 78 5.82 -7.87 12.54
N GLY A 79 6.51 -8.56 11.63
CA GLY A 79 6.42 -10.01 11.48
C GLY A 79 6.83 -10.76 12.75
N PRO A 80 8.09 -10.61 13.21
CA PRO A 80 8.56 -11.24 14.45
C PRO A 80 7.74 -10.90 15.69
N LEU A 81 7.25 -9.65 15.79
CA LEU A 81 6.37 -9.24 16.89
C LEU A 81 5.02 -9.94 16.81
N ALA A 82 4.39 -10.01 15.64
CA ALA A 82 3.09 -10.65 15.47
C ALA A 82 3.15 -12.17 15.67
N ASP A 83 4.26 -12.80 15.34
CA ASP A 83 4.45 -14.23 15.59
C ASP A 83 4.63 -14.55 17.08
N ARG A 84 5.12 -13.59 17.87
CA ARG A 84 5.30 -13.75 19.32
C ARG A 84 4.06 -13.34 20.12
N LEU A 85 3.50 -12.18 19.83
CA LEU A 85 2.47 -11.51 20.63
C LEU A 85 1.05 -11.73 20.10
N GLY A 86 0.91 -12.21 18.86
CA GLY A 86 -0.36 -12.33 18.15
C GLY A 86 -0.65 -11.14 17.24
N ARG A 87 -1.47 -11.39 16.21
CA ARG A 87 -1.77 -10.38 15.18
C ARG A 87 -2.61 -9.24 15.75
N ARG A 88 -3.59 -9.57 16.61
CA ARG A 88 -4.48 -8.60 17.23
C ARG A 88 -3.74 -7.55 18.06
N LEU A 89 -2.87 -8.02 18.98
CA LEU A 89 -2.17 -7.12 19.90
C LEU A 89 -1.22 -6.18 19.14
N VAL A 90 -0.45 -6.74 18.19
CA VAL A 90 0.49 -5.94 17.38
C VAL A 90 -0.27 -4.94 16.52
N LEU A 91 -1.40 -5.31 15.92
CA LEU A 91 -2.19 -4.41 15.09
C LEU A 91 -2.80 -3.27 15.91
N ILE A 92 -3.37 -3.56 17.09
CA ILE A 92 -3.91 -2.56 18.00
C ILE A 92 -2.80 -1.61 18.48
N GLY A 93 -1.65 -2.14 18.89
CA GLY A 93 -0.50 -1.34 19.32
C GLY A 93 0.06 -0.46 18.20
N ALA A 94 0.12 -0.98 16.98
CA ALA A 94 0.57 -0.26 15.80
C ALA A 94 -0.32 0.94 15.48
N VAL A 95 -1.66 0.75 15.49
CA VAL A 95 -2.63 1.84 15.25
C VAL A 95 -2.62 2.86 16.39
N LEU A 96 -2.45 2.41 17.63
CA LEU A 96 -2.29 3.30 18.79
C LEU A 96 -1.05 4.19 18.66
N VAL A 97 0.11 3.61 18.34
CA VAL A 97 1.37 4.35 18.15
C VAL A 97 1.23 5.34 17.00
N PHE A 98 0.70 4.91 15.87
CA PHE A 98 0.42 5.76 14.71
C PHE A 98 -0.47 6.95 15.10
N GLY A 99 -1.63 6.70 15.70
CA GLY A 99 -2.58 7.75 16.07
C GLY A 99 -2.01 8.74 17.10
N ALA A 100 -1.34 8.23 18.14
CA ALA A 100 -0.73 9.07 19.15
C ALA A 100 0.41 9.94 18.58
N ALA A 101 1.29 9.37 17.77
CA ALA A 101 2.39 10.09 17.14
C ALA A 101 1.90 11.15 16.14
N CYS A 102 0.86 10.83 15.34
CA CYS A 102 0.24 11.79 14.44
C CYS A 102 -0.40 12.96 15.21
N LEU A 103 -1.07 12.68 16.33
CA LEU A 103 -1.61 13.71 17.21
C LEU A 103 -0.50 14.58 17.81
N CYS A 104 0.59 13.99 18.30
CA CYS A 104 1.75 14.72 18.78
C CYS A 104 2.40 15.58 17.69
N SER A 105 2.39 15.13 16.43
CA SER A 105 2.86 15.93 15.28
C SER A 105 2.13 17.26 15.13
N ALA A 106 0.83 17.32 15.50
CA ALA A 106 0.05 18.55 15.44
C ALA A 106 0.57 19.64 16.43
N PHE A 107 1.26 19.22 17.48
CA PHE A 107 1.80 20.11 18.51
C PHE A 107 3.30 20.36 18.37
N ALA A 108 3.92 19.90 17.27
CA ALA A 108 5.31 20.19 16.99
C ALA A 108 5.54 21.72 16.84
N GLY A 109 6.58 22.23 17.49
CA GLY A 109 6.95 23.64 17.45
C GLY A 109 7.97 23.97 16.35
N ASP A 110 8.67 22.97 15.83
CA ASP A 110 9.71 23.08 14.82
C ASP A 110 9.79 21.82 13.92
N LEU A 111 10.65 21.90 12.90
CA LEU A 111 10.84 20.81 11.95
C LEU A 111 11.43 19.55 12.58
N ASP A 112 12.35 19.68 13.51
CA ASP A 112 13.06 18.54 14.11
C ASP A 112 12.10 17.69 14.95
N HIS A 113 11.26 18.31 15.76
CA HIS A 113 10.19 17.63 16.48
C HIS A 113 9.19 16.99 15.53
N LEU A 114 8.83 17.68 14.44
CA LEU A 114 7.92 17.13 13.45
C LEU A 114 8.52 15.89 12.75
N VAL A 115 9.82 15.91 12.39
CA VAL A 115 10.54 14.76 11.81
C VAL A 115 10.48 13.55 12.74
N ILE A 116 10.75 13.75 14.05
CA ILE A 116 10.72 12.67 15.04
C ILE A 116 9.32 12.04 15.12
N TRP A 117 8.28 12.86 15.28
CA TRP A 117 6.92 12.34 15.36
C TRP A 117 6.45 11.70 14.06
N ARG A 118 6.84 12.21 12.89
CA ARG A 118 6.58 11.60 11.58
C ARG A 118 7.26 10.23 11.45
N PHE A 119 8.49 10.08 11.94
CA PHE A 119 9.18 8.79 11.99
C PHE A 119 8.42 7.79 12.87
N VAL A 120 7.99 8.20 14.07
CA VAL A 120 7.21 7.35 14.99
C VAL A 120 5.84 6.98 14.40
N THR A 121 5.17 7.94 13.73
CA THR A 121 3.94 7.67 12.97
C THR A 121 4.18 6.57 11.94
N GLY A 122 5.28 6.67 11.17
CA GLY A 122 5.70 5.67 10.20
C GLY A 122 5.95 4.29 10.82
N LEU A 123 6.58 4.20 12.00
CA LEU A 123 6.77 2.93 12.72
C LEU A 123 5.44 2.21 12.96
N GLY A 124 4.44 2.95 13.43
CA GLY A 124 3.09 2.41 13.64
C GLY A 124 2.46 1.93 12.32
N LEU A 125 2.45 2.77 11.29
CA LEU A 125 1.89 2.42 9.97
C LEU A 125 2.59 1.22 9.34
N GLY A 126 3.93 1.16 9.42
CA GLY A 126 4.73 0.06 8.90
C GLY A 126 4.42 -1.27 9.57
N ALA A 127 4.10 -1.26 10.86
CA ALA A 127 3.68 -2.45 11.58
C ALA A 127 2.21 -2.81 11.32
N ALA A 128 1.33 -1.84 11.10
CA ALA A 128 -0.10 -2.06 10.92
C ALA A 128 -0.44 -2.77 9.60
N MET A 129 0.12 -2.30 8.47
CA MET A 129 -0.25 -2.77 7.13
C MET A 129 -0.03 -4.28 6.92
N PRO A 130 1.17 -4.87 7.17
CA PRO A 130 1.38 -6.30 6.97
C PRO A 130 0.48 -7.16 7.86
N ASN A 131 0.24 -6.70 9.09
CA ASN A 131 -0.61 -7.42 10.04
C ASN A 131 -2.09 -7.35 9.68
N ALA A 132 -2.57 -6.22 9.14
CA ALA A 132 -3.94 -6.09 8.64
C ALA A 132 -4.18 -7.04 7.44
N VAL A 133 -3.23 -7.08 6.50
CA VAL A 133 -3.28 -8.01 5.35
C VAL A 133 -3.28 -9.46 5.81
N THR A 134 -2.38 -9.82 6.73
CA THR A 134 -2.29 -11.19 7.26
C THR A 134 -3.58 -11.56 7.98
N LEU A 135 -4.05 -10.74 8.92
CA LEU A 135 -5.26 -11.01 9.67
C LEU A 135 -6.48 -11.17 8.73
N MET A 136 -6.64 -10.27 7.76
CA MET A 136 -7.72 -10.35 6.78
C MET A 136 -7.64 -11.65 5.97
N SER A 137 -6.44 -12.00 5.48
CA SER A 137 -6.24 -13.22 4.69
C SER A 137 -6.55 -14.51 5.47
N GLU A 138 -6.31 -14.51 6.78
CA GLU A 138 -6.55 -15.64 7.68
C GLU A 138 -8.05 -15.84 8.01
N TYR A 139 -8.89 -14.83 7.75
CA TYR A 139 -10.35 -14.90 7.90
C TYR A 139 -11.09 -15.02 6.55
N CYS A 140 -10.37 -15.04 5.42
CA CYS A 140 -10.98 -15.13 4.11
C CYS A 140 -11.08 -16.57 3.61
N PRO A 141 -12.20 -16.94 2.97
CA PRO A 141 -12.25 -18.12 2.08
C PRO A 141 -11.22 -17.98 0.95
N ASP A 142 -10.60 -19.10 0.55
CA ASP A 142 -9.56 -19.11 -0.49
C ASP A 142 -10.02 -18.47 -1.79
N ALA A 143 -11.26 -18.77 -2.21
CA ALA A 143 -11.85 -18.26 -3.44
C ALA A 143 -12.05 -16.73 -3.48
N ARG A 144 -12.12 -16.05 -2.32
CA ARG A 144 -12.37 -14.60 -2.21
C ARG A 144 -11.18 -13.83 -1.62
N ARG A 145 -10.12 -14.52 -1.22
CA ARG A 145 -8.97 -13.90 -0.53
C ARG A 145 -8.35 -12.78 -1.34
N ALA A 146 -8.03 -13.02 -2.61
CA ALA A 146 -7.43 -12.02 -3.48
C ALA A 146 -8.34 -10.81 -3.69
N THR A 147 -9.63 -11.04 -3.97
CA THR A 147 -10.62 -9.98 -4.18
C THR A 147 -10.76 -9.08 -2.94
N LEU A 148 -10.95 -9.68 -1.76
CA LEU A 148 -11.13 -8.94 -0.51
C LEU A 148 -9.85 -8.19 -0.11
N THR A 149 -8.69 -8.78 -0.31
CA THR A 149 -7.41 -8.10 -0.07
C THR A 149 -7.24 -6.90 -1.01
N ASN A 150 -7.53 -7.04 -2.29
CA ASN A 150 -7.47 -5.93 -3.25
C ASN A 150 -8.49 -4.83 -2.90
N MET A 151 -9.71 -5.20 -2.53
CA MET A 151 -10.71 -4.22 -2.05
C MET A 151 -10.22 -3.47 -0.82
N MET A 152 -9.56 -4.14 0.12
CA MET A 152 -8.96 -3.51 1.29
C MET A 152 -7.89 -2.48 0.88
N PHE A 153 -7.05 -2.80 -0.09
CA PHE A 153 -6.01 -1.89 -0.59
C PHE A 153 -6.56 -0.66 -1.32
N CYS A 154 -7.80 -0.71 -1.85
CA CYS A 154 -8.47 0.49 -2.38
C CYS A 154 -8.68 1.58 -1.31
N GLY A 155 -8.63 1.23 -0.03
CA GLY A 155 -8.63 2.18 1.08
C GLY A 155 -7.50 3.21 0.99
N PHE A 156 -6.29 2.80 0.58
CA PHE A 156 -5.12 3.69 0.52
C PHE A 156 -5.31 4.89 -0.42
N PRO A 157 -5.60 4.72 -1.72
CA PRO A 157 -5.82 5.86 -2.62
C PRO A 157 -7.07 6.68 -2.23
N LEU A 158 -8.10 6.03 -1.70
CA LEU A 158 -9.27 6.74 -1.19
C LEU A 158 -8.92 7.60 0.02
N GLY A 159 -8.17 7.08 0.99
CA GLY A 159 -7.70 7.84 2.15
C GLY A 159 -6.85 9.03 1.77
N ALA A 160 -5.92 8.86 0.82
CA ALA A 160 -5.08 9.93 0.31
C ALA A 160 -5.90 11.04 -0.37
N ALA A 161 -6.90 10.67 -1.19
CA ALA A 161 -7.79 11.62 -1.85
C ALA A 161 -8.69 12.36 -0.85
N PHE A 162 -9.35 11.62 0.06
CA PHE A 162 -10.14 12.23 1.14
C PHE A 162 -9.31 13.17 2.00
N GLY A 163 -8.06 12.80 2.30
CA GLY A 163 -7.10 13.66 3.00
C GLY A 163 -6.93 15.01 2.32
N GLY A 164 -6.80 15.02 0.98
CA GLY A 164 -6.69 16.24 0.20
C GLY A 164 -7.95 17.11 0.23
N PHE A 165 -9.12 16.49 0.06
CA PHE A 165 -10.40 17.22 0.14
C PHE A 165 -10.65 17.80 1.53
N LEU A 166 -10.36 17.02 2.58
CA LEU A 166 -10.48 17.49 3.96
C LEU A 166 -9.46 18.59 4.25
N ALA A 167 -8.23 18.46 3.83
CA ALA A 167 -7.20 19.49 4.00
C ALA A 167 -7.56 20.79 3.29
N ALA A 168 -8.09 20.72 2.07
CA ALA A 168 -8.55 21.89 1.31
C ALA A 168 -9.70 22.65 2.03
N TRP A 169 -10.53 21.92 2.80
CA TRP A 169 -11.61 22.52 3.58
C TRP A 169 -11.12 22.98 4.97
N MET A 170 -10.32 22.16 5.67
CA MET A 170 -9.94 22.40 7.06
C MET A 170 -8.84 23.46 7.20
N ILE A 171 -7.83 23.46 6.32
CA ILE A 171 -6.68 24.36 6.46
C ILE A 171 -7.08 25.84 6.46
N PRO A 172 -7.94 26.33 5.57
CA PRO A 172 -8.36 27.73 5.58
C PRO A 172 -9.16 28.15 6.82
N GLN A 173 -9.84 27.20 7.48
CA GLN A 173 -10.73 27.50 8.62
C GLN A 173 -10.05 27.28 9.98
N PHE A 174 -9.27 26.21 10.11
CA PHE A 174 -8.75 25.72 11.39
C PHE A 174 -7.22 25.63 11.41
N GLY A 175 -6.55 25.99 10.31
CA GLY A 175 -5.11 25.84 10.15
C GLY A 175 -4.67 24.40 9.88
N TRP A 176 -3.42 24.25 9.46
CA TRP A 176 -2.85 22.95 9.04
C TRP A 176 -2.79 21.91 10.17
N ARG A 177 -2.63 22.36 11.42
CA ARG A 177 -2.59 21.47 12.59
C ARG A 177 -3.86 20.62 12.73
N SER A 178 -4.99 21.14 12.30
CA SER A 178 -6.29 20.46 12.36
C SER A 178 -6.28 19.15 11.56
N VAL A 179 -5.58 19.11 10.43
CA VAL A 179 -5.46 17.90 9.60
C VAL A 179 -4.71 16.79 10.36
N LEU A 180 -3.63 17.13 11.06
CA LEU A 180 -2.88 16.18 11.89
C LEU A 180 -3.65 15.77 13.15
N VAL A 181 -4.42 16.68 13.76
CA VAL A 181 -5.32 16.33 14.87
C VAL A 181 -6.35 15.31 14.41
N LEU A 182 -6.99 15.50 13.26
CA LEU A 182 -7.91 14.53 12.69
C LEU A 182 -7.21 13.19 12.42
N GLY A 183 -6.03 13.24 11.77
CA GLY A 183 -5.18 12.09 11.48
C GLY A 183 -4.69 11.33 12.72
N GLY A 184 -4.72 11.95 13.90
CA GLY A 184 -4.41 11.31 15.17
C GLY A 184 -5.65 10.80 15.91
N VAL A 185 -6.69 11.64 16.03
CA VAL A 185 -7.91 11.31 16.79
C VAL A 185 -8.67 10.13 16.16
N VAL A 186 -8.81 10.09 14.84
CA VAL A 186 -9.57 9.02 14.17
C VAL A 186 -8.93 7.65 14.37
N PRO A 187 -7.59 7.45 14.20
CA PRO A 187 -6.95 6.19 14.53
C PRO A 187 -7.04 5.81 16.02
N LEU A 188 -7.01 6.78 16.93
CA LEU A 188 -7.20 6.49 18.35
C LEU A 188 -8.62 5.98 18.65
N LEU A 189 -9.65 6.57 18.03
CA LEU A 189 -11.01 6.04 18.09
C LEU A 189 -11.12 4.66 17.45
N LEU A 190 -10.46 4.44 16.30
CA LEU A 190 -10.38 3.13 15.68
C LEU A 190 -9.70 2.12 16.59
N THR A 191 -8.66 2.50 17.34
CA THR A 191 -8.01 1.64 18.35
C THR A 191 -9.00 1.15 19.39
N VAL A 192 -9.89 2.02 19.90
CA VAL A 192 -10.94 1.63 20.86
C VAL A 192 -11.90 0.62 20.23
N LEU A 193 -12.34 0.85 18.98
CA LEU A 193 -13.18 -0.10 18.25
C LEU A 193 -12.47 -1.43 18.03
N MET A 194 -11.18 -1.43 17.71
CA MET A 194 -10.39 -2.65 17.52
C MET A 194 -10.25 -3.44 18.81
N ILE A 195 -10.06 -2.79 19.95
CA ILE A 195 -10.02 -3.46 21.26
C ILE A 195 -11.32 -4.21 21.51
N ALA A 196 -12.46 -3.63 21.16
CA ALA A 196 -13.78 -4.22 21.39
C ALA A 196 -14.15 -5.30 20.35
N LEU A 197 -13.82 -5.11 19.07
CA LEU A 197 -14.39 -5.89 17.97
C LEU A 197 -13.41 -6.83 17.29
N LEU A 198 -12.10 -6.50 17.27
CA LEU A 198 -11.10 -7.26 16.51
C LEU A 198 -10.78 -8.58 17.23
N PRO A 199 -10.94 -9.74 16.58
CA PRO A 199 -10.54 -11.02 17.15
C PRO A 199 -9.03 -11.25 16.98
N GLU A 200 -8.49 -12.21 17.75
CA GLU A 200 -7.17 -12.77 17.45
C GLU A 200 -7.27 -13.71 16.24
N SER A 201 -6.17 -13.87 15.51
CA SER A 201 -6.08 -14.84 14.42
C SER A 201 -6.35 -16.25 14.89
N VAL A 202 -7.31 -16.93 14.25
CA VAL A 202 -7.62 -18.33 14.53
C VAL A 202 -6.42 -19.21 14.22
N ARG A 203 -5.70 -18.93 13.13
CA ARG A 203 -4.48 -19.67 12.77
C ARG A 203 -3.39 -19.52 13.83
N TYR A 204 -3.18 -18.31 14.35
CA TYR A 204 -2.24 -18.06 15.43
C TYR A 204 -2.64 -18.82 16.69
N MET A 205 -3.93 -18.81 17.06
CA MET A 205 -4.42 -19.53 18.26
C MET A 205 -4.18 -21.03 18.15
N VAL A 206 -4.46 -21.64 16.99
CA VAL A 206 -4.24 -23.07 16.75
C VAL A 206 -2.74 -23.39 16.74
N ALA A 207 -1.92 -22.60 16.06
CA ALA A 207 -0.46 -22.78 15.98
C ALA A 207 0.22 -22.68 17.36
N ARG A 208 -0.35 -21.88 18.28
CA ARG A 208 0.13 -21.72 19.66
C ARG A 208 -0.50 -22.70 20.66
N GLY A 209 -1.30 -23.65 20.18
CA GLY A 209 -1.95 -24.63 21.05
C GLY A 209 -2.92 -24.01 22.05
N GLN A 210 -3.56 -22.88 21.72
CA GLN A 210 -4.54 -22.28 22.62
C GLN A 210 -5.76 -23.18 22.81
N PRO A 211 -6.47 -23.07 23.94
CA PRO A 211 -7.62 -23.91 24.25
C PRO A 211 -8.67 -23.89 23.11
N SER A 212 -9.15 -25.07 22.68
CA SER A 212 -10.13 -25.22 21.61
C SER A 212 -11.42 -24.43 21.86
N GLU A 213 -11.75 -24.13 23.10
CA GLU A 213 -12.90 -23.31 23.50
C GLU A 213 -12.75 -21.86 23.00
N ARG A 214 -11.55 -21.28 23.06
CA ARG A 214 -11.29 -19.92 22.52
C ARG A 214 -11.41 -19.90 21.01
N VAL A 215 -10.87 -20.90 20.34
CA VAL A 215 -10.98 -21.04 18.88
C VAL A 215 -12.45 -21.20 18.48
N ARG A 216 -13.18 -22.05 19.20
CA ARG A 216 -14.62 -22.28 19.01
C ARG A 216 -15.43 -21.01 19.21
N ALA A 217 -15.13 -20.20 20.23
CA ALA A 217 -15.81 -18.94 20.50
C ALA A 217 -15.67 -17.93 19.34
N VAL A 218 -14.51 -17.89 18.69
CA VAL A 218 -14.28 -17.02 17.54
C VAL A 218 -14.95 -17.56 16.27
N LEU A 219 -14.76 -18.85 15.96
CA LEU A 219 -15.38 -19.47 14.79
C LEU A 219 -16.91 -19.56 14.91
N GLY A 220 -17.44 -19.68 16.12
CA GLY A 220 -18.88 -19.65 16.41
C GLY A 220 -19.54 -18.31 16.04
N ARG A 221 -18.77 -17.22 15.94
CA ARG A 221 -19.26 -15.94 15.40
C ARG A 221 -19.40 -15.95 13.87
N ILE A 222 -18.76 -16.90 13.20
CA ILE A 222 -18.86 -17.12 11.75
C ILE A 222 -20.02 -18.07 11.45
N SER A 223 -20.02 -19.25 12.09
CA SER A 223 -21.08 -20.26 11.94
C SER A 223 -21.26 -21.08 13.21
N ARG A 224 -22.51 -21.39 13.55
CA ARG A 224 -22.86 -22.25 14.69
C ARG A 224 -22.29 -23.68 14.56
N ALA A 225 -21.97 -24.13 13.36
CA ALA A 225 -21.33 -25.43 13.11
C ALA A 225 -20.00 -25.59 13.85
N ALA A 226 -19.32 -24.50 14.22
CA ALA A 226 -18.12 -24.55 15.04
C ALA A 226 -18.34 -25.14 16.47
N ALA A 227 -19.59 -25.11 16.96
CA ALA A 227 -19.92 -25.64 18.30
C ALA A 227 -19.75 -27.16 18.40
N GLU A 228 -19.87 -27.89 17.26
CA GLU A 228 -19.76 -29.34 17.21
C GLU A 228 -18.30 -29.84 17.13
N ALA A 229 -17.36 -28.95 16.81
CA ALA A 229 -15.96 -29.31 16.68
C ALA A 229 -15.31 -29.57 18.05
N ARG A 230 -14.65 -30.72 18.21
CA ARG A 230 -13.90 -31.08 19.42
C ARG A 230 -12.48 -30.53 19.41
N ALA A 231 -11.85 -30.44 18.24
CA ALA A 231 -10.51 -29.93 18.03
C ALA A 231 -10.44 -29.16 16.72
N PHE A 232 -9.45 -28.28 16.61
CA PHE A 232 -9.18 -27.51 15.40
C PHE A 232 -7.77 -27.81 14.91
N THR A 233 -7.63 -28.00 13.61
CA THR A 233 -6.35 -28.29 12.97
C THR A 233 -6.11 -27.30 11.83
N MET A 234 -4.84 -27.14 11.48
CA MET A 234 -4.43 -26.44 10.25
C MET A 234 -3.71 -27.45 9.38
N THR A 235 -4.14 -27.58 8.14
CA THR A 235 -3.34 -28.25 7.12
C THR A 235 -2.39 -27.21 6.57
N GLU A 236 -1.24 -27.02 7.18
CA GLU A 236 -0.14 -26.43 6.47
C GLU A 236 0.31 -27.47 5.46
N ALA A 237 0.40 -27.08 4.17
CA ALA A 237 1.12 -27.89 3.21
C ALA A 237 2.54 -28.05 3.79
N ALA A 238 2.87 -29.27 4.23
CA ALA A 238 4.20 -29.56 4.73
C ALA A 238 5.20 -29.10 3.67
N PRO A 239 6.31 -28.43 4.05
CA PRO A 239 7.38 -28.15 3.10
C PRO A 239 7.77 -29.52 2.50
N VAL A 240 7.68 -29.65 1.19
CA VAL A 240 8.13 -30.87 0.50
C VAL A 240 9.61 -31.02 0.87
N ALA A 241 9.87 -31.95 1.76
CA ALA A 241 11.23 -32.27 2.18
C ALA A 241 11.95 -32.83 0.98
N GLY A 242 12.89 -32.07 0.39
CA GLY A 242 13.73 -32.56 -0.68
C GLY A 242 14.31 -31.53 -1.64
N GLU A 243 13.78 -30.30 -1.76
CA GLU A 243 14.36 -29.28 -2.63
C GLU A 243 14.68 -28.00 -1.87
N ALA A 244 15.79 -28.03 -1.14
CA ALA A 244 16.32 -26.90 -0.37
C ALA A 244 17.11 -25.91 -1.25
N ARG A 245 16.45 -25.27 -2.23
CA ARG A 245 16.89 -23.95 -2.63
C ARG A 245 16.09 -22.95 -1.81
N SER A 246 16.76 -22.19 -0.92
CA SER A 246 16.12 -21.11 -0.20
C SER A 246 15.37 -20.22 -1.20
N GLY A 247 14.20 -19.68 -0.85
CA GLY A 247 13.44 -18.79 -1.75
C GLY A 247 14.31 -17.67 -2.33
N VAL A 248 15.31 -17.19 -1.56
CA VAL A 248 16.35 -16.25 -1.99
C VAL A 248 17.22 -16.80 -3.12
N GLY A 249 17.71 -18.04 -3.00
CA GLY A 249 18.53 -18.66 -4.01
C GLY A 249 17.78 -18.89 -5.33
N LEU A 250 16.47 -19.10 -5.28
CA LEU A 250 15.63 -19.21 -6.47
C LEU A 250 15.46 -17.84 -7.17
N VAL A 251 15.10 -16.82 -6.42
CA VAL A 251 14.83 -15.46 -6.93
C VAL A 251 16.07 -14.84 -7.58
N LEU A 252 17.27 -15.15 -7.06
CA LEU A 252 18.55 -14.70 -7.58
C LEU A 252 19.21 -15.72 -8.53
N SER A 253 18.55 -16.82 -8.85
CA SER A 253 19.08 -17.79 -9.81
C SER A 253 19.14 -17.20 -11.24
N GLY A 254 20.04 -17.73 -12.08
CA GLY A 254 20.20 -17.25 -13.45
C GLY A 254 18.91 -17.29 -14.27
N ALA A 255 17.98 -18.20 -13.92
CA ALA A 255 16.67 -18.28 -14.57
C ALA A 255 15.70 -17.15 -14.20
N TYR A 256 15.85 -16.48 -13.05
CA TYR A 256 14.91 -15.48 -12.56
C TYR A 256 15.53 -14.10 -12.30
N VAL A 257 16.86 -13.99 -12.20
CA VAL A 257 17.55 -12.77 -11.75
C VAL A 257 17.23 -11.55 -12.61
N VAL A 258 17.19 -11.69 -13.94
CA VAL A 258 16.86 -10.57 -14.83
C VAL A 258 15.41 -10.13 -14.62
N GLY A 259 14.47 -11.06 -14.61
CA GLY A 259 13.07 -10.75 -14.37
C GLY A 259 12.83 -10.14 -12.99
N SER A 260 13.51 -10.65 -11.95
CA SER A 260 13.46 -10.10 -10.59
C SER A 260 13.99 -8.67 -10.54
N ALA A 261 15.18 -8.42 -11.10
CA ALA A 261 15.77 -7.09 -11.12
C ALA A 261 14.88 -6.07 -11.86
N MET A 262 14.28 -6.46 -12.99
CA MET A 262 13.39 -5.60 -13.77
C MET A 262 12.07 -5.31 -13.05
N LEU A 263 11.48 -6.30 -12.36
CA LEU A 263 10.30 -6.09 -11.53
C LEU A 263 10.58 -5.15 -10.35
N TRP A 264 11.72 -5.36 -9.66
CA TRP A 264 12.10 -4.52 -8.52
C TRP A 264 12.40 -3.09 -8.97
N LEU A 265 13.12 -2.93 -10.09
CA LEU A 265 13.40 -1.61 -10.68
C LEU A 265 12.11 -0.89 -11.08
N ALA A 266 11.20 -1.57 -11.78
CA ALA A 266 9.93 -0.96 -12.19
C ALA A 266 9.09 -0.53 -10.98
N TYR A 267 8.99 -1.39 -9.95
CA TYR A 267 8.25 -1.07 -8.73
C TYR A 267 8.90 0.08 -7.94
N PHE A 268 10.23 0.08 -7.83
CA PHE A 268 10.99 1.17 -7.21
C PHE A 268 10.75 2.50 -7.92
N MET A 269 10.87 2.53 -9.26
CA MET A 269 10.66 3.73 -10.07
C MET A 269 9.21 4.23 -9.99
N GLY A 270 8.25 3.31 -9.90
CA GLY A 270 6.86 3.67 -9.66
C GLY A 270 6.67 4.38 -8.31
N LEU A 271 7.28 3.89 -7.23
CA LEU A 271 7.21 4.56 -5.93
C LEU A 271 7.99 5.88 -5.89
N VAL A 272 9.07 6.03 -6.68
CA VAL A 272 9.72 7.34 -6.87
C VAL A 272 8.70 8.36 -7.38
N ILE A 273 7.94 8.03 -8.44
CA ILE A 273 6.92 8.93 -8.99
C ILE A 273 5.84 9.21 -7.95
N PHE A 274 5.27 8.15 -7.37
CA PHE A 274 4.14 8.28 -6.47
C PHE A 274 4.44 9.23 -5.31
N TYR A 275 5.56 9.02 -4.60
CA TYR A 275 5.92 9.83 -3.44
C TYR A 275 6.48 11.21 -3.82
N ALA A 276 7.13 11.35 -4.98
CA ALA A 276 7.49 12.65 -5.53
C ALA A 276 6.25 13.51 -5.73
N LEU A 277 5.20 12.97 -6.35
CA LEU A 277 4.01 13.74 -6.67
C LEU A 277 3.10 13.95 -5.45
N ILE A 278 2.81 12.91 -4.66
CA ILE A 278 1.87 13.04 -3.54
C ILE A 278 2.39 14.00 -2.46
N ASN A 279 3.71 14.04 -2.24
CA ASN A 279 4.33 14.90 -1.23
C ASN A 279 4.55 16.33 -1.72
N TRP A 280 4.86 16.54 -3.02
CA TRP A 280 5.33 17.82 -3.51
C TRP A 280 4.34 18.56 -4.41
N MET A 281 3.35 17.86 -4.99
CA MET A 281 2.39 18.47 -5.92
C MET A 281 1.66 19.69 -5.31
N PRO A 282 1.17 19.66 -4.04
CA PRO A 282 0.54 20.83 -3.44
C PRO A 282 1.48 22.04 -3.34
N ILE A 283 2.77 21.79 -3.03
CA ILE A 283 3.79 22.84 -2.96
C ILE A 283 4.04 23.44 -4.35
N LEU A 284 4.28 22.56 -5.34
CA LEU A 284 4.59 22.98 -6.71
C LEU A 284 3.44 23.76 -7.34
N PHE A 285 2.19 23.40 -7.08
CA PHE A 285 1.01 24.12 -7.57
C PHE A 285 0.86 25.49 -6.90
N LYS A 286 1.09 25.58 -5.58
CA LYS A 286 1.12 26.86 -4.89
C LYS A 286 2.19 27.79 -5.45
N ASP A 287 3.38 27.25 -5.75
CA ASP A 287 4.48 27.99 -6.34
C ASP A 287 4.19 28.46 -7.77
N ALA A 288 3.37 27.72 -8.51
CA ALA A 288 2.85 28.11 -9.81
C ALA A 288 1.75 29.19 -9.74
N GLY A 289 1.47 29.75 -8.54
CA GLY A 289 0.53 30.86 -8.32
C GLY A 289 -0.90 30.43 -7.94
N MET A 290 -1.13 29.16 -7.65
CA MET A 290 -2.45 28.70 -7.19
C MET A 290 -2.61 28.97 -5.70
N ASP A 291 -3.85 29.24 -5.25
CA ASP A 291 -4.15 29.27 -3.83
C ASP A 291 -4.01 27.87 -3.20
N ALA A 292 -3.76 27.80 -1.88
CA ALA A 292 -3.48 26.55 -1.19
C ALA A 292 -4.66 25.55 -1.26
N ARG A 293 -5.92 26.05 -1.29
CA ARG A 293 -7.11 25.22 -1.39
C ARG A 293 -7.20 24.54 -2.75
N THR A 294 -7.08 25.31 -3.82
CA THR A 294 -7.10 24.80 -5.21
C THR A 294 -5.96 23.83 -5.45
N ALA A 295 -4.74 24.15 -4.97
CA ALA A 295 -3.58 23.26 -5.06
C ALA A 295 -3.84 21.89 -4.38
N ALA A 296 -4.41 21.88 -3.19
CA ALA A 296 -4.76 20.66 -2.47
C ALA A 296 -5.87 19.85 -3.17
N LEU A 297 -6.92 20.52 -3.69
CA LEU A 297 -7.99 19.87 -4.42
C LEU A 297 -7.50 19.18 -5.69
N ILE A 298 -6.67 19.86 -6.48
CA ILE A 298 -6.11 19.29 -7.71
C ILE A 298 -5.18 18.12 -7.37
N ALA A 299 -4.29 18.27 -6.38
CA ALA A 299 -3.38 17.22 -5.96
C ALA A 299 -4.13 15.97 -5.45
N ALA A 300 -5.29 16.14 -4.80
CA ALA A 300 -6.13 15.04 -4.33
C ALA A 300 -6.71 14.17 -5.46
N LEU A 301 -6.81 14.70 -6.68
CA LEU A 301 -7.27 13.94 -7.84
C LEU A 301 -6.26 12.87 -8.28
N PHE A 302 -4.97 13.07 -7.99
CA PHE A 302 -3.94 12.10 -8.35
C PHE A 302 -4.14 10.74 -7.66
N PRO A 303 -4.27 10.62 -6.34
CA PRO A 303 -4.57 9.34 -5.70
C PRO A 303 -5.99 8.85 -5.99
N LEU A 304 -6.98 9.75 -6.18
CA LEU A 304 -8.37 9.36 -6.48
C LEU A 304 -8.47 8.49 -7.73
N GLY A 305 -7.61 8.72 -8.71
CA GLY A 305 -7.51 7.91 -9.94
C GLY A 305 -7.22 6.42 -9.68
N GLY A 306 -6.74 6.03 -8.49
CA GLY A 306 -6.48 4.63 -8.13
C GLY A 306 -7.69 3.69 -8.21
N VAL A 307 -8.91 4.22 -8.24
CA VAL A 307 -10.13 3.44 -8.48
C VAL A 307 -10.13 2.77 -9.87
N GLY A 308 -9.36 3.31 -10.82
CA GLY A 308 -9.19 2.72 -12.17
C GLY A 308 -8.44 1.38 -12.20
N ALA A 309 -7.85 0.93 -11.10
CA ALA A 309 -7.10 -0.34 -11.00
C ALA A 309 -7.91 -1.58 -11.43
N ILE A 310 -9.23 -1.54 -11.23
CA ILE A 310 -10.14 -2.61 -11.63
C ILE A 310 -10.13 -2.82 -13.15
N PHE A 311 -10.09 -1.73 -13.93
CA PHE A 311 -10.10 -1.80 -15.40
C PHE A 311 -8.78 -2.38 -15.95
N LEU A 312 -7.64 -2.01 -15.36
CA LEU A 312 -6.34 -2.54 -15.81
C LEU A 312 -6.19 -4.02 -15.46
N GLY A 313 -6.69 -4.45 -14.30
CA GLY A 313 -6.76 -5.87 -13.94
C GLY A 313 -7.50 -6.70 -15.00
N TRP A 314 -8.67 -6.22 -15.42
CA TRP A 314 -9.44 -6.84 -16.50
C TRP A 314 -8.67 -6.86 -17.85
N LEU A 315 -7.90 -5.81 -18.15
CA LEU A 315 -7.08 -5.76 -19.35
C LEU A 315 -5.89 -6.72 -19.28
N MET A 316 -5.26 -6.86 -18.10
CA MET A 316 -4.15 -7.80 -17.87
C MET A 316 -4.58 -9.27 -18.04
N ASP A 317 -5.83 -9.59 -17.69
CA ASP A 317 -6.37 -10.95 -17.90
C ASP A 317 -6.53 -11.30 -19.39
N ARG A 318 -6.65 -10.27 -20.26
CA ARG A 318 -6.90 -10.43 -21.70
C ARG A 318 -5.68 -10.16 -22.58
N ALA A 319 -4.70 -9.44 -22.07
CA ALA A 319 -3.50 -9.04 -22.79
C ALA A 319 -2.24 -9.46 -22.02
N ASN A 320 -1.05 -9.19 -22.58
CA ASN A 320 0.22 -9.44 -21.89
C ASN A 320 0.38 -8.49 -20.72
N GLY A 321 0.41 -9.02 -19.49
CA GLY A 321 0.49 -8.22 -18.27
C GLY A 321 1.71 -7.31 -18.20
N ASN A 322 2.88 -7.76 -18.69
CA ASN A 322 4.09 -6.94 -18.72
C ASN A 322 3.92 -5.73 -19.63
N LEU A 323 3.37 -5.91 -20.83
CA LEU A 323 3.19 -4.83 -21.80
C LEU A 323 2.07 -3.87 -21.40
N VAL A 324 1.00 -4.38 -20.79
CA VAL A 324 -0.11 -3.55 -20.28
C VAL A 324 0.38 -2.60 -19.19
N ILE A 325 1.15 -3.11 -18.21
CA ILE A 325 1.69 -2.28 -17.12
C ILE A 325 2.79 -1.35 -17.65
N ALA A 326 3.64 -1.82 -18.60
CA ALA A 326 4.63 -0.96 -19.27
C ALA A 326 3.97 0.21 -19.97
N ALA A 327 2.90 -0.01 -20.74
CA ALA A 327 2.12 1.04 -21.36
C ALA A 327 1.51 2.00 -20.33
N GLY A 328 1.01 1.47 -19.20
CA GLY A 328 0.52 2.26 -18.06
C GLY A 328 1.59 3.23 -17.53
N TYR A 329 2.81 2.76 -17.29
CA TYR A 329 3.91 3.62 -16.84
C TYR A 329 4.37 4.62 -17.93
N ALA A 330 4.43 4.21 -19.21
CA ALA A 330 4.80 5.11 -20.30
C ALA A 330 3.77 6.24 -20.46
N LEU A 331 2.48 5.92 -20.43
CA LEU A 331 1.41 6.91 -20.48
C LEU A 331 1.38 7.79 -19.22
N THR A 332 1.71 7.23 -18.05
CA THR A 332 1.92 8.01 -16.82
C THR A 332 3.02 9.05 -17.02
N ALA A 333 4.16 8.66 -17.58
CA ALA A 333 5.27 9.58 -17.85
C ALA A 333 4.85 10.72 -18.80
N LEU A 334 4.09 10.42 -19.85
CA LEU A 334 3.55 11.41 -20.76
C LEU A 334 2.56 12.37 -20.06
N ALA A 335 1.68 11.85 -19.23
CA ALA A 335 0.73 12.66 -18.47
C ALA A 335 1.45 13.59 -17.46
N ILE A 336 2.46 13.08 -16.75
CA ILE A 336 3.27 13.87 -15.81
C ILE A 336 4.04 14.98 -16.56
N TRP A 337 4.66 14.64 -17.68
CA TRP A 337 5.33 15.64 -18.53
C TRP A 337 4.34 16.72 -19.00
N ALA A 338 3.14 16.33 -19.44
CA ALA A 338 2.09 17.26 -19.86
C ALA A 338 1.64 18.19 -18.71
N ILE A 339 1.58 17.73 -17.45
CA ILE A 339 1.32 18.59 -16.29
C ILE A 339 2.29 19.76 -16.27
N GLY A 340 3.57 19.50 -16.53
CA GLY A 340 4.62 20.52 -16.56
C GLY A 340 4.42 21.59 -17.67
N LEU A 341 3.68 21.27 -18.73
CA LEU A 341 3.44 22.18 -19.86
C LEU A 341 2.15 23.00 -19.71
N VAL A 342 1.17 22.52 -18.94
CA VAL A 342 -0.19 23.09 -18.91
C VAL A 342 -0.52 23.87 -17.64
N SER A 343 0.49 24.28 -16.86
CA SER A 343 0.29 25.01 -15.59
C SER A 343 -0.61 26.26 -15.71
N GLY A 344 -0.67 26.89 -16.88
CA GLY A 344 -1.51 28.06 -17.14
C GLY A 344 -2.97 27.74 -17.49
N VAL A 345 -3.36 26.48 -17.70
CA VAL A 345 -4.71 26.08 -18.12
C VAL A 345 -5.29 25.09 -17.12
N LEU A 346 -6.08 25.60 -16.16
CA LEU A 346 -6.61 24.84 -15.04
C LEU A 346 -7.33 23.54 -15.46
N GLY A 347 -8.18 23.58 -16.49
CA GLY A 347 -8.92 22.41 -16.96
C GLY A 347 -8.03 21.28 -17.47
N LEU A 348 -6.96 21.62 -18.22
CA LEU A 348 -5.99 20.65 -18.72
C LEU A 348 -5.13 20.11 -17.57
N LEU A 349 -4.75 20.96 -16.62
CA LEU A 349 -4.01 20.55 -15.43
C LEU A 349 -4.78 19.51 -14.63
N VAL A 350 -6.05 19.78 -14.32
CA VAL A 350 -6.98 18.85 -13.64
C VAL A 350 -7.07 17.53 -14.40
N LEU A 351 -7.25 17.59 -15.71
CA LEU A 351 -7.34 16.40 -16.55
C LEU A 351 -6.05 15.56 -16.50
N PHE A 352 -4.89 16.16 -16.69
CA PHE A 352 -3.63 15.40 -16.70
C PHE A 352 -3.23 14.89 -15.31
N VAL A 353 -3.55 15.61 -14.24
CA VAL A 353 -3.35 15.11 -12.88
C VAL A 353 -4.23 13.88 -12.60
N PHE A 354 -5.50 13.92 -12.98
CA PHE A 354 -6.40 12.80 -12.79
C PHE A 354 -6.01 11.59 -13.66
N VAL A 355 -5.77 11.81 -14.94
CA VAL A 355 -5.35 10.75 -15.87
C VAL A 355 -4.00 10.15 -15.46
N GLY A 356 -3.00 10.99 -15.15
CA GLY A 356 -1.70 10.54 -14.68
C GLY A 356 -1.79 9.75 -13.39
N GLY A 357 -2.62 10.21 -12.45
CA GLY A 357 -2.90 9.51 -11.21
C GLY A 357 -3.59 8.15 -11.44
N THR A 358 -4.59 8.11 -12.32
CA THR A 358 -5.28 6.85 -12.67
C THR A 358 -4.30 5.82 -13.25
N LEU A 359 -3.53 6.22 -14.26
CA LEU A 359 -2.55 5.35 -14.92
C LEU A 359 -1.47 4.88 -13.93
N MET A 360 -0.92 5.81 -13.15
CA MET A 360 0.12 5.52 -12.16
C MET A 360 -0.35 4.55 -11.08
N ASN A 361 -1.45 4.89 -10.39
CA ASN A 361 -1.94 4.06 -9.28
C ASN A 361 -2.36 2.66 -9.77
N THR A 362 -2.94 2.60 -10.96
CA THR A 362 -3.38 1.35 -11.58
C THR A 362 -2.20 0.46 -11.95
N ALA A 363 -1.16 1.03 -12.60
CA ALA A 363 0.05 0.28 -12.93
C ALA A 363 0.77 -0.22 -11.67
N GLN A 364 0.92 0.65 -10.67
CA GLN A 364 1.59 0.33 -9.40
C GLN A 364 0.88 -0.77 -8.61
N SER A 365 -0.46 -0.70 -8.53
CA SER A 365 -1.28 -1.70 -7.82
C SER A 365 -1.27 -3.06 -8.49
N SER A 366 -0.99 -3.11 -9.79
CA SER A 366 -0.94 -4.35 -10.57
C SER A 366 0.43 -5.07 -10.49
N MET A 367 1.48 -4.37 -10.04
CA MET A 367 2.83 -4.95 -9.96
C MET A 367 2.95 -6.16 -9.03
N PRO A 368 2.31 -6.20 -7.83
CA PRO A 368 2.36 -7.39 -6.98
C PRO A 368 1.74 -8.64 -7.64
N ALA A 369 0.65 -8.46 -8.39
CA ALA A 369 0.02 -9.55 -9.13
C ALA A 369 0.92 -10.06 -10.26
N LEU A 370 1.55 -9.15 -11.01
CA LEU A 370 2.52 -9.48 -12.05
C LEU A 370 3.72 -10.23 -11.47
N ALA A 371 4.26 -9.79 -10.34
CA ALA A 371 5.37 -10.47 -9.66
C ALA A 371 4.96 -11.85 -9.15
N ALA A 372 3.76 -11.97 -8.56
CA ALA A 372 3.25 -13.26 -8.08
C ALA A 372 3.05 -14.29 -9.21
N ALA A 373 2.69 -13.82 -10.41
CA ALA A 373 2.56 -14.67 -11.59
C ALA A 373 3.93 -15.10 -12.18
N PHE A 374 4.97 -14.30 -11.97
CA PHE A 374 6.31 -14.57 -12.48
C PHE A 374 7.05 -15.66 -11.68
N TYR A 375 6.90 -15.66 -10.34
CA TYR A 375 7.64 -16.60 -9.50
C TYR A 375 6.88 -17.91 -9.27
N PRO A 376 7.58 -19.06 -9.27
CA PRO A 376 7.02 -20.31 -8.81
C PRO A 376 6.67 -20.23 -7.32
N THR A 377 5.82 -21.13 -6.84
CA THR A 377 5.30 -21.10 -5.47
C THR A 377 6.38 -21.00 -4.39
N GLN A 378 7.51 -21.69 -4.56
CA GLN A 378 8.64 -21.73 -3.61
C GLN A 378 9.38 -20.39 -3.46
N GLY A 379 9.41 -19.55 -4.50
CA GLY A 379 10.08 -18.24 -4.51
C GLY A 379 9.13 -17.05 -4.49
N ARG A 380 7.83 -17.27 -4.63
CA ARG A 380 6.83 -16.22 -4.82
C ARG A 380 6.78 -15.23 -3.66
N ALA A 381 6.69 -15.72 -2.43
CA ALA A 381 6.64 -14.87 -1.24
C ALA A 381 7.91 -14.03 -1.09
N THR A 382 9.09 -14.63 -1.33
CA THR A 382 10.37 -13.94 -1.30
C THR A 382 10.48 -12.89 -2.39
N GLY A 383 10.17 -13.24 -3.64
CA GLY A 383 10.29 -12.33 -4.78
C GLY A 383 9.37 -11.12 -4.69
N VAL A 384 8.10 -11.34 -4.34
CA VAL A 384 7.12 -10.26 -4.11
C VAL A 384 7.51 -9.43 -2.90
N GLY A 385 7.87 -10.07 -1.78
CA GLY A 385 8.28 -9.38 -0.56
C GLY A 385 9.50 -8.48 -0.76
N TRP A 386 10.50 -8.94 -1.52
CA TRP A 386 11.68 -8.13 -1.84
C TRP A 386 11.35 -6.98 -2.78
N MET A 387 10.47 -7.18 -3.77
CA MET A 387 9.98 -6.09 -4.62
C MET A 387 9.32 -5.00 -3.78
N LEU A 388 8.42 -5.38 -2.89
CA LEU A 388 7.71 -4.44 -2.01
C LEU A 388 8.68 -3.73 -1.04
N GLY A 389 9.63 -4.47 -0.46
CA GLY A 389 10.62 -3.93 0.48
C GLY A 389 11.58 -2.93 -0.17
N LEU A 390 12.19 -3.31 -1.31
CA LEU A 390 13.09 -2.43 -2.06
C LEU A 390 12.35 -1.18 -2.59
N GLY A 391 11.09 -1.34 -2.97
CA GLY A 391 10.27 -0.23 -3.42
C GLY A 391 10.13 0.88 -2.39
N ARG A 392 10.16 0.59 -1.08
CA ARG A 392 10.08 1.63 -0.03
C ARG A 392 11.20 2.67 -0.15
N PHE A 393 12.39 2.25 -0.53
CA PHE A 393 13.50 3.18 -0.80
C PHE A 393 13.24 4.06 -2.03
N GLY A 394 12.44 3.59 -3.00
CA GLY A 394 11.96 4.42 -4.11
C GLY A 394 11.13 5.60 -3.61
N GLY A 395 10.23 5.38 -2.65
CA GLY A 395 9.45 6.46 -2.05
C GLY A 395 10.32 7.53 -1.36
N ILE A 396 11.34 7.10 -0.63
CA ILE A 396 12.33 7.99 -0.02
C ILE A 396 13.07 8.78 -1.11
N ALA A 397 13.60 8.08 -2.12
CA ALA A 397 14.31 8.70 -3.22
C ALA A 397 13.45 9.73 -3.98
N GLY A 398 12.15 9.45 -4.18
CA GLY A 398 11.21 10.36 -4.83
C GLY A 398 11.02 11.67 -4.05
N SER A 399 10.89 11.57 -2.73
CA SER A 399 10.77 12.75 -1.86
C SER A 399 12.02 13.63 -1.90
N PHE A 400 13.22 13.03 -1.84
CA PHE A 400 14.48 13.75 -1.93
C PHE A 400 14.79 14.26 -3.34
N LEU A 401 14.36 13.54 -4.38
CA LEU A 401 14.54 13.98 -5.78
C LEU A 401 13.93 15.37 -5.99
N VAL A 402 12.66 15.56 -5.65
CA VAL A 402 11.99 16.85 -5.86
C VAL A 402 12.57 17.93 -4.94
N ALA A 403 12.99 17.59 -3.71
CA ALA A 403 13.70 18.51 -2.84
C ALA A 403 14.97 19.04 -3.49
N GLU A 404 15.79 18.16 -4.08
CA GLU A 404 17.04 18.54 -4.76
C GLU A 404 16.76 19.37 -6.02
N LEU A 405 15.75 19.01 -6.82
CA LEU A 405 15.36 19.79 -7.98
C LEU A 405 14.88 21.20 -7.59
N SER A 406 14.13 21.32 -6.49
CA SER A 406 13.70 22.58 -5.92
C SER A 406 14.88 23.41 -5.37
N ARG A 407 15.87 22.75 -4.75
CA ARG A 407 17.11 23.42 -4.29
C ARG A 407 17.87 24.03 -5.46
N ARG A 408 17.89 23.38 -6.61
CA ARG A 408 18.51 23.90 -7.85
C ARG A 408 17.65 24.95 -8.54
N GLN A 409 16.52 25.33 -7.97
CA GLN A 409 15.59 26.34 -8.50
C GLN A 409 15.13 26.04 -9.96
N LEU A 410 14.93 24.76 -10.26
CA LEU A 410 14.41 24.36 -11.56
C LEU A 410 12.97 24.84 -11.75
N SER A 411 12.61 25.17 -12.98
CA SER A 411 11.25 25.58 -13.31
C SER A 411 10.24 24.46 -13.08
N PHE A 412 8.97 24.83 -12.88
CA PHE A 412 7.85 23.91 -12.73
C PHE A 412 7.86 22.81 -13.82
N GLY A 413 7.95 23.22 -15.10
CA GLY A 413 8.00 22.29 -16.23
C GLY A 413 9.21 21.34 -16.19
N ALA A 414 10.40 21.84 -15.79
CA ALA A 414 11.61 21.04 -15.70
C ALA A 414 11.49 19.97 -14.58
N ILE A 415 10.90 20.31 -13.43
CA ILE A 415 10.67 19.37 -12.34
C ILE A 415 9.76 18.23 -12.80
N PHE A 416 8.61 18.52 -13.41
CA PHE A 416 7.69 17.50 -13.91
C PHE A 416 8.30 16.67 -15.05
N ALA A 417 9.11 17.27 -15.94
CA ALA A 417 9.84 16.53 -16.96
C ALA A 417 10.82 15.51 -16.37
N ILE A 418 11.55 15.87 -15.31
CA ILE A 418 12.48 14.96 -14.64
C ILE A 418 11.72 13.87 -13.86
N VAL A 419 10.63 14.23 -13.19
CA VAL A 419 9.78 13.26 -12.45
C VAL A 419 9.08 12.28 -13.39
N ALA A 420 8.91 12.61 -14.66
CA ALA A 420 8.39 11.70 -15.68
C ALA A 420 9.39 10.59 -16.07
N VAL A 421 10.70 10.84 -15.97
CA VAL A 421 11.75 9.89 -16.40
C VAL A 421 11.66 8.53 -15.71
N PRO A 422 11.46 8.41 -14.38
CA PRO A 422 11.24 7.14 -13.73
C PRO A 422 10.13 6.28 -14.35
N GLY A 423 9.07 6.90 -14.90
CA GLY A 423 7.99 6.18 -15.60
C GLY A 423 8.47 5.52 -16.89
N LEU A 424 9.34 6.18 -17.63
CA LEU A 424 9.96 5.61 -18.83
C LEU A 424 10.92 4.46 -18.47
N ILE A 425 11.67 4.62 -17.36
CA ILE A 425 12.57 3.56 -16.85
C ILE A 425 11.74 2.33 -16.41
N ALA A 426 10.63 2.55 -15.70
CA ALA A 426 9.74 1.46 -15.29
C ALA A 426 9.13 0.73 -16.50
N ALA A 427 8.68 1.49 -17.51
CA ALA A 427 8.16 0.92 -18.75
C ALA A 427 9.22 0.10 -19.48
N ALA A 428 10.44 0.64 -19.64
CA ALA A 428 11.56 -0.05 -20.29
C ALA A 428 11.94 -1.32 -19.54
N ALA A 429 11.99 -1.28 -18.19
CA ALA A 429 12.29 -2.45 -17.37
C ALA A 429 11.29 -3.59 -17.60
N LEU A 430 9.99 -3.29 -17.70
CA LEU A 430 8.97 -4.30 -17.96
C LEU A 430 9.03 -4.86 -19.39
N VAL A 431 9.41 -4.03 -20.37
CA VAL A 431 9.64 -4.49 -21.76
C VAL A 431 10.86 -5.43 -21.78
N ILE A 432 11.97 -5.08 -21.10
CA ILE A 432 13.16 -5.93 -20.99
C ILE A 432 12.80 -7.25 -20.30
N LYS A 433 11.99 -7.20 -19.22
CA LYS A 433 11.49 -8.42 -18.56
C LYS A 433 10.71 -9.28 -19.54
N GLN A 434 9.83 -8.69 -20.36
CA GLN A 434 9.04 -9.43 -21.35
C GLN A 434 9.94 -10.09 -22.42
N LEU A 435 11.01 -9.43 -22.85
CA LEU A 435 11.96 -9.97 -23.83
C LEU A 435 12.79 -11.10 -23.23
N ALA A 436 13.21 -10.98 -21.98
CA ALA A 436 13.98 -12.00 -21.28
C ALA A 436 13.12 -13.21 -20.84
N HIS A 437 11.86 -12.98 -20.52
CA HIS A 437 10.91 -13.98 -20.04
C HIS A 437 9.55 -13.76 -20.73
N PRO A 438 9.39 -14.19 -21.99
CA PRO A 438 8.11 -14.05 -22.70
C PRO A 438 6.98 -14.74 -21.94
N GLU A 439 5.85 -14.07 -21.77
CA GLU A 439 4.64 -14.71 -21.25
C GLU A 439 4.04 -15.61 -22.35
N ASP A 440 4.06 -16.92 -22.11
CA ASP A 440 3.51 -17.90 -23.05
C ASP A 440 1.98 -17.95 -22.89
N ARG A 441 1.25 -17.35 -23.85
CA ARG A 441 -0.22 -17.36 -23.88
C ARG A 441 -0.80 -18.77 -24.01
N ALA A 442 -0.09 -19.68 -24.68
CA ALA A 442 -0.52 -21.05 -24.87
C ALA A 442 -0.58 -21.84 -23.56
N ALA A 443 0.40 -21.62 -22.67
CA ALA A 443 0.44 -22.28 -21.36
C ALA A 443 -0.67 -21.76 -20.41
N ARG A 444 -1.05 -20.47 -20.48
CA ARG A 444 -2.17 -19.92 -19.69
C ARG A 444 -3.54 -20.39 -20.21
N ALA A 445 -3.73 -20.49 -21.51
CA ALA A 445 -4.96 -20.99 -22.11
C ALA A 445 -5.19 -22.48 -21.78
N ALA A 446 -4.11 -23.28 -21.75
CA ALA A 446 -4.17 -24.67 -21.35
C ALA A 446 -4.52 -24.84 -19.86
N ALA A 447 -3.92 -24.05 -18.96
CA ALA A 447 -4.22 -24.08 -17.52
C ALA A 447 -5.62 -23.55 -17.17
N GLY A 448 -6.16 -22.61 -17.94
CA GLY A 448 -7.53 -22.08 -17.77
C GLY A 448 -8.62 -22.99 -18.37
N GLY A 449 -8.27 -23.78 -19.38
CA GLY A 449 -9.19 -24.77 -20.01
C GLY A 449 -9.45 -26.00 -19.14
N GLU A 450 -8.45 -26.41 -18.35
CA GLU A 450 -8.61 -27.55 -17.41
C GLU A 450 -9.44 -27.17 -16.17
N ALA A 451 -9.51 -25.89 -15.79
CA ALA A 451 -10.30 -25.43 -14.64
C ALA A 451 -11.82 -25.29 -14.92
N LEU A 452 -12.25 -25.35 -16.20
CA LEU A 452 -13.66 -25.25 -16.61
C LEU A 452 -14.23 -26.60 -17.05
N GLY A 453 -13.46 -27.69 -16.93
CA GLY A 453 -13.83 -29.07 -17.35
C GLY A 453 -14.11 -30.04 -16.21
N HIS A 454 -14.24 -29.58 -14.98
CA HIS A 454 -14.60 -30.44 -13.83
C HIS A 454 -15.76 -29.86 -13.04
#